data_a674d6901928665a415ebf65fc1f78e6
#
_entry.id   a674d6901928665a415ebf65fc1f78e6
#
_cell.length_a   1.000
_cell.length_b   1.000
_cell.length_c   1.000
_cell.angle_alpha   90.00
_cell.angle_beta   90.00
_cell.angle_gamma   90.00
#
_symmetry.space_group_name_H-M   'P 1'
#
loop_
_entity.id
_entity.type
_entity.pdbx_description
1 polymer ?
#
loop_
_entity_poly.entity_id
_entity_poly.type
_entity_poly.pdbx_seq_one_letter_code
_entity_poly.pdbx_strand_id
1 'polypeptide(L)'
;GLICVLVFLGFLGPGIALSTLFGRQPDKMNALYFSDLLGAALACTVVGLLNAHVGPPTTIMLAAVLYAVSVVRAVRRSFPRRTVVWGLVVAIAATFLALGSSLPDQTIDRSKSTFSKAAYTSWSPIFRIDAFPLTDTVTLLYHDGLPGSAIYHWDRSREMLANYHYESDIRA
;
A
#
# COMPACT_ATOMS: atom_id res chain seq x y z
N GLY A 1 0.43 -14.61 12.31
CA GLY A 1 1.38 -14.46 13.39
C GLY A 1 2.43 -13.37 13.22
N LEU A 2 3.51 -13.61 12.46
CA LEU A 2 4.66 -12.68 12.37
C LEU A 2 4.27 -11.27 11.86
N ILE A 3 3.45 -11.19 10.84
CA ILE A 3 2.98 -9.90 10.28
C ILE A 3 2.28 -9.05 11.33
N CYS A 4 1.38 -9.66 12.13
CA CYS A 4 0.67 -8.93 13.20
C CYS A 4 1.64 -8.38 14.25
N VAL A 5 2.68 -9.14 14.59
CA VAL A 5 3.71 -8.69 15.55
C VAL A 5 4.51 -7.52 14.96
N LEU A 6 4.92 -7.60 13.70
CA LEU A 6 5.66 -6.53 13.03
C LEU A 6 4.84 -5.25 12.92
N VAL A 7 3.56 -5.37 12.56
CA VAL A 7 2.64 -4.24 12.50
C VAL A 7 2.44 -3.63 13.89
N PHE A 8 2.21 -4.45 14.92
CA PHE A 8 2.08 -3.99 16.30
C PHE A 8 3.33 -3.21 16.76
N LEU A 9 4.52 -3.77 16.55
CA LEU A 9 5.78 -3.11 16.90
C LEU A 9 5.98 -1.80 16.13
N GLY A 10 5.57 -1.75 14.87
CA GLY A 10 5.61 -0.54 14.05
C GLY A 10 4.75 0.61 14.60
N PHE A 11 3.59 0.30 15.18
CA PHE A 11 2.71 1.29 15.79
C PHE A 11 3.03 1.61 17.24
N LEU A 12 3.70 0.70 17.96
CA LEU A 12 4.03 0.86 19.38
C LEU A 12 4.94 2.09 19.62
N GLY A 13 5.96 2.26 18.81
CA GLY A 13 6.90 3.39 18.92
C GLY A 13 6.23 4.75 18.77
N PRO A 14 5.52 5.02 17.67
CA PRO A 14 4.71 6.24 17.50
C PRO A 14 3.69 6.46 18.63
N GLY A 15 3.00 5.40 19.07
CA GLY A 15 2.01 5.48 20.15
C GLY A 15 2.63 5.92 21.48
N ILE A 16 3.78 5.35 21.86
CA ILE A 16 4.52 5.75 23.07
C ILE A 16 5.00 7.20 22.94
N ALA A 17 5.53 7.59 21.79
CA ALA A 17 6.01 8.94 21.54
C ALA A 17 4.88 9.97 21.67
N LEU A 18 3.74 9.70 21.06
CA LEU A 18 2.56 10.58 21.09
C LEU A 18 2.02 10.69 22.52
N SER A 19 1.81 9.58 23.21
CA SER A 19 1.35 9.55 24.61
C SER A 19 2.29 10.33 25.54
N THR A 20 3.61 10.15 25.38
CA THR A 20 4.61 10.88 26.16
C THR A 20 4.56 12.39 25.87
N LEU A 21 4.38 12.78 24.61
CA LEU A 21 4.30 14.18 24.20
C LEU A 21 3.08 14.86 24.82
N PHE A 22 1.90 14.23 24.75
CA PHE A 22 0.68 14.74 25.38
C PHE A 22 0.82 14.84 26.90
N GLY A 23 1.39 13.82 27.55
CA GLY A 23 1.58 13.84 29.00
C GLY A 23 2.58 14.91 29.50
N ARG A 24 3.57 15.27 28.67
CA ARG A 24 4.60 16.27 29.04
C ARG A 24 4.24 17.72 28.72
N GLN A 25 3.27 17.97 27.87
CA GLN A 25 2.89 19.31 27.43
C GLN A 25 1.36 19.54 27.48
N PRO A 26 0.76 19.46 28.68
CA PRO A 26 -0.69 19.63 28.84
C PRO A 26 -1.18 21.01 28.36
N ASP A 27 -0.37 22.05 28.52
CA ASP A 27 -0.72 23.41 28.09
C ASP A 27 -0.83 23.58 26.56
N LYS A 28 -0.21 22.65 25.80
CA LYS A 28 -0.22 22.65 24.34
C LYS A 28 -1.07 21.53 23.75
N MET A 29 -1.86 20.84 24.57
CA MET A 29 -2.62 19.67 24.16
C MET A 29 -3.49 19.93 22.93
N ASN A 30 -4.22 21.06 22.90
CA ASN A 30 -5.08 21.41 21.77
C ASN A 30 -4.29 21.58 20.45
N ALA A 31 -3.14 22.23 20.51
CA ALA A 31 -2.28 22.44 19.33
C ALA A 31 -1.67 21.12 18.85
N LEU A 32 -1.26 20.25 19.76
CA LEU A 32 -0.72 18.93 19.46
C LEU A 32 -1.79 18.05 18.83
N TYR A 33 -2.98 18.01 19.41
CA TYR A 33 -4.12 17.25 18.89
C TYR A 33 -4.55 17.74 17.50
N PHE A 34 -4.63 19.07 17.31
CA PHE A 34 -4.91 19.65 16.00
C PHE A 34 -3.86 19.27 14.96
N SER A 35 -2.58 19.30 15.32
CA SER A 35 -1.48 18.92 14.41
C SER A 35 -1.52 17.44 14.04
N ASP A 36 -1.88 16.57 14.98
CA ASP A 36 -2.04 15.14 14.76
C ASP A 36 -3.20 14.85 13.78
N LEU A 37 -4.37 15.45 14.04
CA LEU A 37 -5.52 15.30 13.14
C LEU A 37 -5.27 15.87 11.75
N LEU A 38 -4.61 17.03 11.66
CA LEU A 38 -4.24 17.62 10.37
C LEU A 38 -3.27 16.72 9.61
N GLY A 39 -2.26 16.18 10.32
CA GLY A 39 -1.31 15.23 9.75
C GLY A 39 -1.99 13.98 9.24
N ALA A 40 -2.92 13.42 9.99
CA ALA A 40 -3.70 12.24 9.60
C ALA A 40 -4.57 12.53 8.36
N ALA A 41 -5.27 13.65 8.32
CA ALA A 41 -6.09 14.05 7.19
C ALA A 41 -5.27 14.24 5.90
N LEU A 42 -4.12 14.92 6.00
CA LEU A 42 -3.19 15.08 4.88
C LEU A 42 -2.64 13.73 4.42
N ALA A 43 -2.26 12.86 5.34
CA ALA A 43 -1.75 11.52 5.02
C ALA A 43 -2.79 10.70 4.24
N CYS A 44 -4.06 10.69 4.67
CA CYS A 44 -5.14 9.98 3.97
C CYS A 44 -5.29 10.44 2.51
N THR A 45 -5.21 11.76 2.27
CA THR A 45 -5.32 12.32 0.92
C THR A 45 -4.10 11.97 0.07
N VAL A 46 -2.90 12.19 0.62
CA VAL A 46 -1.63 12.01 -0.10
C VAL A 46 -1.37 10.54 -0.41
N VAL A 47 -1.67 9.62 0.52
CA VAL A 47 -1.45 8.18 0.32
C VAL A 47 -2.28 7.64 -0.83
N GLY A 48 -3.55 8.05 -0.96
CA GLY A 48 -4.38 7.64 -2.10
C GLY A 48 -3.79 8.05 -3.45
N LEU A 49 -3.30 9.29 -3.55
CA LEU A 49 -2.65 9.80 -4.76
C LEU A 49 -1.33 9.08 -5.05
N LEU A 50 -0.49 8.88 -4.03
CA LEU A 50 0.79 8.17 -4.19
C LEU A 50 0.58 6.73 -4.62
N ASN A 51 -0.35 6.01 -4.00
CA ASN A 51 -0.65 4.62 -4.37
C ASN A 51 -1.06 4.49 -5.84
N ALA A 52 -1.83 5.46 -6.36
CA ALA A 52 -2.23 5.45 -7.76
C ALA A 52 -1.06 5.70 -8.73
N HIS A 53 -0.04 6.47 -8.34
CA HIS A 53 1.04 6.88 -9.25
C HIS A 53 2.32 6.05 -9.10
N VAL A 54 2.71 5.71 -7.87
CA VAL A 54 3.99 5.02 -7.60
C VAL A 54 3.82 3.63 -6.97
N GLY A 55 2.59 3.26 -6.65
CA GLY A 55 2.25 1.98 -6.04
C GLY A 55 2.49 1.91 -4.51
N PRO A 56 1.80 0.98 -3.82
CA PRO A 56 1.87 0.85 -2.37
C PRO A 56 3.28 0.55 -1.82
N PRO A 57 4.11 -0.32 -2.43
CA PRO A 57 5.44 -0.59 -1.90
C PRO A 57 6.31 0.67 -1.80
N THR A 58 6.31 1.49 -2.85
CA THR A 58 7.06 2.76 -2.91
C THR A 58 6.49 3.77 -1.91
N THR A 59 5.16 3.85 -1.77
CA THR A 59 4.48 4.73 -0.81
C THR A 59 4.87 4.38 0.63
N ILE A 60 4.93 3.09 0.98
CA ILE A 60 5.36 2.62 2.30
C ILE A 60 6.83 3.00 2.56
N MET A 61 7.71 2.82 1.58
CA MET A 61 9.12 3.20 1.71
C MET A 61 9.28 4.71 1.90
N LEU A 62 8.53 5.51 1.17
CA LEU A 62 8.52 6.97 1.32
C LEU A 62 8.06 7.37 2.73
N ALA A 63 6.99 6.77 3.24
CA ALA A 63 6.52 7.00 4.61
C ALA A 63 7.59 6.63 5.66
N ALA A 64 8.28 5.50 5.48
CA ALA A 64 9.38 5.09 6.35
C ALA A 64 10.54 6.10 6.36
N VAL A 65 10.92 6.65 5.19
CA VAL A 65 11.95 7.68 5.08
C VAL A 65 11.52 8.95 5.83
N LEU A 66 10.30 9.43 5.60
CA LEU A 66 9.77 10.63 6.26
C LEU A 66 9.73 10.45 7.79
N TYR A 67 9.30 9.28 8.25
CA TYR A 67 9.30 8.94 9.67
C TYR A 67 10.72 8.96 10.25
N ALA A 68 11.68 8.29 9.59
CA ALA A 68 13.07 8.24 10.04
C ALA A 68 13.73 9.62 10.09
N VAL A 69 13.47 10.49 9.09
CA VAL A 69 13.91 11.89 9.09
C VAL A 69 13.35 12.66 10.29
N SER A 70 12.07 12.47 10.60
CA SER A 70 11.42 13.11 11.76
C SER A 70 12.07 12.69 13.07
N VAL A 71 12.40 11.40 13.23
CA VAL A 71 13.13 10.88 14.40
C VAL A 71 14.54 11.47 14.49
N VAL A 72 15.28 11.53 13.37
CA VAL A 72 16.62 12.16 13.34
C VAL A 72 16.55 13.60 13.83
N ARG A 73 15.56 14.38 13.34
CA ARG A 73 15.37 15.78 13.76
C ARG A 73 15.06 15.90 15.25
N ALA A 74 14.25 15.00 15.80
CA ALA A 74 13.89 15.00 17.22
C ALA A 74 15.08 14.63 18.14
N VAL A 75 15.89 13.65 17.74
CA VAL A 75 16.95 13.06 18.58
C VAL A 75 18.28 13.82 18.49
N ARG A 76 18.56 14.52 17.37
CA ARG A 76 19.87 15.10 17.09
C ARG A 76 20.37 16.09 18.15
N ARG A 77 19.46 16.81 18.82
CA ARG A 77 19.82 17.80 19.84
C ARG A 77 20.17 17.18 21.19
N SER A 78 19.53 16.06 21.52
CA SER A 78 19.62 15.44 22.84
C SER A 78 20.61 14.28 22.90
N PHE A 79 20.82 13.58 21.77
CA PHE A 79 21.58 12.35 21.71
C PHE A 79 22.42 12.26 20.42
N PRO A 80 23.58 12.93 20.32
CA PRO A 80 24.35 13.00 19.07
C PRO A 80 24.79 11.62 18.54
N ARG A 81 25.15 10.67 19.42
CA ARG A 81 25.49 9.30 18.98
C ARG A 81 24.32 8.55 18.38
N ARG A 82 23.13 8.73 18.90
CA ARG A 82 21.90 8.12 18.35
C ARG A 82 21.52 8.72 17.01
N THR A 83 21.89 9.98 16.75
CA THR A 83 21.69 10.63 15.45
C THR A 83 22.38 9.88 14.31
N VAL A 84 23.59 9.34 14.56
CA VAL A 84 24.32 8.53 13.58
C VAL A 84 23.54 7.26 13.22
N VAL A 85 23.02 6.56 14.24
CA VAL A 85 22.21 5.33 14.03
C VAL A 85 20.97 5.64 13.20
N TRP A 86 20.24 6.69 13.55
CA TRP A 86 19.05 7.07 12.82
C TRP A 86 19.35 7.62 11.43
N GLY A 87 20.48 8.29 11.26
CA GLY A 87 21.00 8.69 9.95
C GLY A 87 21.25 7.47 9.05
N LEU A 88 21.79 6.40 9.61
CA LEU A 88 21.97 5.13 8.90
C LEU A 88 20.63 4.50 8.51
N VAL A 89 19.63 4.51 9.41
CA VAL A 89 18.29 4.03 9.10
C VAL A 89 17.68 4.81 7.94
N VAL A 90 17.81 6.15 7.93
CA VAL A 90 17.36 6.98 6.81
C VAL A 90 18.08 6.59 5.52
N ALA A 91 19.39 6.40 5.56
CA ALA A 91 20.17 6.01 4.39
C ALA A 91 19.72 4.65 3.84
N ILE A 92 19.51 3.67 4.72
CA ILE A 92 19.00 2.34 4.33
C ILE A 92 17.61 2.47 3.70
N ALA A 93 16.68 3.18 4.34
CA ALA A 93 15.33 3.38 3.83
C ALA A 93 15.32 4.11 2.48
N ALA A 94 16.18 5.13 2.32
CA ALA A 94 16.34 5.84 1.06
C ALA A 94 16.93 4.95 -0.04
N THR A 95 17.86 4.05 0.31
CA THR A 95 18.42 3.07 -0.63
C THR A 95 17.34 2.10 -1.10
N PHE A 96 16.50 1.58 -0.19
CA PHE A 96 15.37 0.75 -0.57
C PHE A 96 14.35 1.49 -1.45
N LEU A 97 14.12 2.77 -1.17
CA LEU A 97 13.25 3.61 -2.01
C LEU A 97 13.83 3.79 -3.41
N ALA A 98 15.14 4.04 -3.53
CA ALA A 98 15.82 4.18 -4.80
C ALA A 98 15.84 2.87 -5.61
N LEU A 99 15.91 1.73 -4.91
CA LEU A 99 15.83 0.40 -5.49
C LEU A 99 14.39 -0.13 -5.64
N GLY A 100 13.39 0.74 -5.44
CA GLY A 100 11.97 0.36 -5.41
C GLY A 100 11.49 -0.37 -6.68
N SER A 101 12.09 -0.07 -7.84
CA SER A 101 11.85 -0.80 -9.09
C SER A 101 12.40 -2.24 -9.07
N SER A 102 13.30 -2.56 -8.16
CA SER A 102 13.91 -3.88 -7.96
C SER A 102 13.27 -4.66 -6.81
N LEU A 103 12.30 -4.05 -6.09
CA LEU A 103 11.53 -4.79 -5.09
C LEU A 103 10.75 -5.89 -5.79
N PRO A 104 10.77 -7.12 -5.23
CA PRO A 104 10.01 -8.22 -5.82
C PRO A 104 8.54 -7.79 -5.89
N ASP A 105 8.00 -7.86 -7.08
CA ASP A 105 6.58 -7.67 -7.29
C ASP A 105 5.81 -8.67 -6.41
N GLN A 106 4.66 -8.25 -5.88
CA GLN A 106 3.84 -9.18 -5.11
C GLN A 106 3.55 -10.40 -5.98
N THR A 107 4.20 -11.51 -5.65
CA THR A 107 3.88 -12.76 -6.31
C THR A 107 2.49 -13.16 -5.89
N ILE A 108 1.61 -13.31 -6.87
CA ILE A 108 0.31 -13.94 -6.65
C ILE A 108 0.59 -15.27 -5.96
N ASP A 109 -0.01 -15.45 -4.80
CA ASP A 109 0.11 -16.72 -4.08
C ASP A 109 -0.33 -17.84 -5.03
N ARG A 110 0.59 -18.74 -5.38
CA ARG A 110 0.34 -19.86 -6.28
C ARG A 110 -0.82 -20.74 -5.80
N SER A 111 -1.13 -20.69 -4.51
CA SER A 111 -2.31 -21.34 -3.95
C SER A 111 -3.63 -20.70 -4.35
N LYS A 112 -3.59 -19.43 -4.81
CA LYS A 112 -4.78 -18.62 -5.13
C LYS A 112 -5.01 -18.45 -6.63
N SER A 113 -4.01 -18.67 -7.47
CA SER A 113 -4.17 -18.61 -8.92
C SER A 113 -3.48 -19.77 -9.63
N THR A 114 -4.15 -20.32 -10.62
CA THR A 114 -3.63 -21.36 -11.51
C THR A 114 -2.66 -20.80 -12.57
N PHE A 115 -2.55 -19.47 -12.64
CA PHE A 115 -1.83 -18.75 -13.70
C PHE A 115 -0.46 -18.27 -13.22
N SER A 116 0.56 -18.53 -14.03
CA SER A 116 1.96 -18.24 -13.69
C SER A 116 2.36 -16.76 -13.95
N LYS A 117 1.69 -16.06 -14.86
CA LYS A 117 2.02 -14.69 -15.25
C LYS A 117 0.78 -13.93 -15.71
N ALA A 118 0.54 -12.75 -15.13
CA ALA A 118 -0.49 -11.83 -15.61
C ALA A 118 -0.07 -11.20 -16.94
N ALA A 119 -1.01 -11.06 -17.89
CA ALA A 119 -0.78 -10.31 -19.11
C ALA A 119 -0.74 -8.79 -18.86
N TYR A 120 -1.46 -8.33 -17.84
CA TYR A 120 -1.50 -6.95 -17.42
C TYR A 120 -1.62 -6.87 -15.90
N THR A 121 -0.87 -5.96 -15.30
CA THR A 121 -0.91 -5.67 -13.88
C THR A 121 -0.96 -4.17 -13.68
N SER A 122 -1.87 -3.71 -12.83
CA SER A 122 -1.97 -2.30 -12.46
C SER A 122 -2.37 -2.14 -11.00
N TRP A 123 -1.84 -1.11 -10.36
CA TRP A 123 -2.26 -0.70 -9.02
C TRP A 123 -3.32 0.38 -9.12
N SER A 124 -4.47 0.12 -8.51
CA SER A 124 -5.44 1.17 -8.19
C SER A 124 -5.13 1.75 -6.80
N PRO A 125 -5.75 2.86 -6.38
CA PRO A 125 -5.57 3.39 -5.02
C PRO A 125 -5.93 2.41 -3.90
N ILE A 126 -6.75 1.39 -4.19
CA ILE A 126 -7.36 0.50 -3.21
C ILE A 126 -6.79 -0.92 -3.29
N PHE A 127 -6.60 -1.45 -4.51
CA PHE A 127 -6.17 -2.83 -4.74
C PHE A 127 -5.36 -2.97 -6.02
N ARG A 128 -4.63 -4.07 -6.13
CA ARG A 128 -3.94 -4.48 -7.35
C ARG A 128 -4.92 -5.23 -8.27
N ILE A 129 -4.86 -4.92 -9.55
CA ILE A 129 -5.61 -5.62 -10.58
C ILE A 129 -4.63 -6.40 -11.44
N ASP A 130 -4.87 -7.70 -11.57
CA ASP A 130 -4.12 -8.58 -12.46
C ASP A 130 -5.09 -9.18 -13.48
N ALA A 131 -4.75 -9.11 -14.77
CA ALA A 131 -5.54 -9.67 -15.86
C ALA A 131 -4.86 -10.91 -16.43
N PHE A 132 -5.60 -12.02 -16.49
CA PHE A 132 -5.15 -13.30 -17.01
C PHE A 132 -6.03 -13.69 -18.19
N PRO A 133 -5.52 -13.75 -19.43
CA PRO A 133 -6.25 -14.32 -20.54
C PRO A 133 -6.43 -15.83 -20.30
N LEU A 134 -7.68 -16.25 -20.19
CA LEU A 134 -8.05 -17.65 -20.04
C LEU A 134 -8.23 -18.33 -21.42
N THR A 135 -8.90 -17.59 -22.31
CA THR A 135 -9.10 -17.96 -23.73
C THR A 135 -9.02 -16.70 -24.57
N ASP A 136 -9.08 -16.82 -25.90
CA ASP A 136 -9.13 -15.69 -26.82
C ASP A 136 -10.36 -14.78 -26.57
N THR A 137 -11.39 -15.33 -25.95
CA THR A 137 -12.67 -14.63 -25.69
C THR A 137 -12.88 -14.23 -24.25
N VAL A 138 -12.07 -14.74 -23.29
CA VAL A 138 -12.26 -14.51 -21.85
C VAL A 138 -10.98 -14.10 -21.18
N THR A 139 -11.00 -12.96 -20.50
CA THR A 139 -9.92 -12.49 -19.63
C THR A 139 -10.43 -12.43 -18.19
N LEU A 140 -9.77 -13.14 -17.28
CA LEU A 140 -10.08 -13.10 -15.84
C LEU A 140 -9.39 -11.91 -15.18
N LEU A 141 -10.12 -11.19 -14.34
CA LEU A 141 -9.59 -10.13 -13.49
C LEU A 141 -9.48 -10.62 -12.05
N TYR A 142 -8.29 -10.46 -11.50
CA TYR A 142 -8.00 -10.76 -10.11
C TYR A 142 -7.77 -9.47 -9.34
N HIS A 143 -8.30 -9.41 -8.13
CA HIS A 143 -8.09 -8.32 -7.19
C HIS A 143 -7.26 -8.85 -6.01
N ASP A 144 -6.05 -8.32 -5.81
CA ASP A 144 -5.12 -8.76 -4.76
C ASP A 144 -4.89 -10.30 -4.73
N GLY A 145 -4.87 -10.93 -5.92
CA GLY A 145 -4.69 -12.38 -6.09
C GLY A 145 -5.96 -13.21 -5.87
N LEU A 146 -7.13 -12.59 -5.67
CA LEU A 146 -8.42 -13.27 -5.60
C LEU A 146 -9.20 -13.05 -6.90
N PRO A 147 -9.93 -14.07 -7.40
CA PRO A 147 -10.78 -13.91 -8.56
C PRO A 147 -11.88 -12.87 -8.26
N GLY A 148 -11.97 -11.85 -9.10
CA GLY A 148 -12.94 -10.77 -8.95
C GLY A 148 -14.01 -10.80 -10.01
N SER A 149 -13.62 -10.74 -11.29
CA SER A 149 -14.55 -10.68 -12.41
C SER A 149 -13.92 -11.25 -13.68
N ALA A 150 -14.71 -11.31 -14.77
CA ALA A 150 -14.21 -11.69 -16.08
C ALA A 150 -14.64 -10.66 -17.13
N ILE A 151 -13.77 -10.40 -18.09
CA ILE A 151 -14.06 -9.62 -19.28
C ILE A 151 -14.27 -10.61 -20.42
N TYR A 152 -15.40 -10.51 -21.06
CA TYR A 152 -15.75 -11.31 -22.24
C TYR A 152 -15.56 -10.46 -23.49
N HIS A 153 -14.76 -10.95 -24.44
CA HIS A 153 -14.59 -10.33 -25.74
C HIS A 153 -15.77 -10.72 -26.62
N TRP A 154 -16.73 -9.83 -26.75
CA TRP A 154 -17.91 -10.08 -27.56
C TRP A 154 -17.60 -9.89 -29.05
N ASP A 155 -17.86 -10.91 -29.84
CA ASP A 155 -17.75 -10.92 -31.31
C ASP A 155 -18.97 -10.33 -32.03
N ARG A 156 -19.94 -9.77 -31.28
CA ARG A 156 -21.24 -9.26 -31.75
C ARG A 156 -22.19 -10.36 -32.21
N SER A 157 -21.90 -11.64 -32.02
CA SER A 157 -22.80 -12.74 -32.34
C SER A 157 -23.83 -12.96 -31.25
N ARG A 158 -25.06 -13.30 -31.64
CA ARG A 158 -26.13 -13.70 -30.71
C ARG A 158 -25.89 -15.10 -30.14
N GLU A 159 -25.14 -15.95 -30.84
CA GLU A 159 -24.80 -17.29 -30.39
C GLU A 159 -23.86 -17.23 -29.16
N MET A 160 -22.94 -16.29 -29.15
CA MET A 160 -22.07 -16.10 -27.99
C MET A 160 -22.86 -15.69 -26.73
N LEU A 161 -23.87 -14.82 -26.88
CA LEU A 161 -24.74 -14.42 -25.77
C LEU A 161 -25.65 -15.57 -25.30
N ALA A 162 -26.10 -16.43 -26.20
CA ALA A 162 -26.95 -17.57 -25.85
C ALA A 162 -26.20 -18.68 -25.09
N ASN A 163 -24.91 -18.87 -25.38
CA ASN A 163 -24.06 -19.85 -24.71
C ASN A 163 -23.59 -19.42 -23.32
N TYR A 164 -23.56 -18.12 -23.05
CA TYR A 164 -23.31 -17.61 -21.71
C TYR A 164 -24.67 -17.30 -21.07
N HIS A 165 -25.04 -18.00 -20.01
CA HIS A 165 -26.29 -17.78 -19.24
C HIS A 165 -26.35 -16.40 -18.55
N TYR A 166 -25.83 -15.35 -19.19
CA TYR A 166 -25.75 -13.99 -18.68
C TYR A 166 -26.95 -13.10 -18.99
N GLU A 167 -27.96 -13.63 -19.66
CA GLU A 167 -29.18 -12.86 -19.91
C GLU A 167 -29.86 -12.36 -18.63
N SER A 168 -29.67 -13.09 -17.50
CA SER A 168 -30.23 -12.67 -16.22
C SER A 168 -29.49 -11.52 -15.57
N ASP A 169 -28.15 -11.44 -15.75
CA ASP A 169 -27.32 -10.45 -15.07
C ASP A 169 -27.23 -9.11 -15.82
N ILE A 170 -27.51 -9.12 -17.12
CA ILE A 170 -27.52 -7.91 -17.96
C ILE A 170 -28.90 -7.20 -17.91
N ARG A 171 -29.93 -7.89 -17.48
CA ARG A 171 -31.29 -7.35 -17.38
C ARG A 171 -31.68 -6.82 -16.01
N ALA A 172 -30.78 -6.98 -14.99
CA ALA A 172 -30.94 -6.41 -13.66
C ALA A 172 -30.26 -5.04 -13.56
#